data_9b26b27cfff214fa3e717e30d0f12152
#
_entry.id   9b26b27cfff214fa3e717e30d0f12152
#
_cell.length_a   1.000
_cell.length_b   1.000
_cell.length_c   1.000
_cell.angle_alpha   90.00
_cell.angle_beta   90.00
_cell.angle_gamma   90.00
#
_symmetry.space_group_name_H-M   'P 1'
#
loop_
_entity.id
_entity.type
_entity.pdbx_description
1 polymer ?
#
loop_
_entity_poly.entity_id
_entity_poly.type
_entity_poly.pdbx_seq_one_letter_code
_entity_poly.pdbx_strand_id
1 'polypeptide(L)'
;MIALNYDDITIIPEVITDIRSRSECNPYDEDGYLPIFASSMSSVSSIENSGDFNAARIRTVIPRSYSISDRLKYLKENEGNFVSFSLNEAEKLFVDRYEETLGYLCNDKTNEEDKKNKQFRICIDLANGHMSSLITICKKIKELNGDKIVIMTGNIANPKTYKNYDEVGIDYVRVSIGTGAACLTSSNVAIHYPVFSLLKEIYEIKQSINGKCKIVADGGIRGYRDIQKALIYADYVMIGGLFNKAMESAGKTTYGSSYFNIRGKKIYRPIKTIFTYGKEVPKEKYEETYQLIKDGKLTVWKEFYGQSSKIAQAIVASANTQTLKTLKTSEGLLKYQKVEYTLKKWAENETDYLRSAMSYTNSKTLEEYKDNQWTQITQIRYNN
;
A
#
# COMPACT_ATOMS: atom_id res chain seq x y z
N MET A 1 -0.37 -21.14 -21.28
CA MET A 1 -0.45 -21.06 -19.79
C MET A 1 -1.65 -20.20 -19.45
N ILE A 2 -2.52 -20.61 -18.53
CA ILE A 2 -3.66 -19.79 -18.09
C ILE A 2 -3.11 -18.80 -17.06
N ALA A 3 -3.32 -17.51 -17.28
CA ALA A 3 -2.89 -16.47 -16.35
C ALA A 3 -3.99 -16.20 -15.30
N LEU A 4 -3.63 -16.15 -14.01
CA LEU A 4 -4.52 -16.22 -12.86
C LEU A 4 -4.46 -14.93 -12.01
N ASN A 5 -5.61 -14.52 -11.49
CA ASN A 5 -5.77 -13.51 -10.44
C ASN A 5 -6.00 -14.18 -9.09
N TYR A 6 -6.15 -13.40 -8.02
CA TYR A 6 -6.43 -13.94 -6.67
C TYR A 6 -7.74 -14.72 -6.59
N ASP A 7 -8.76 -14.35 -7.37
CA ASP A 7 -10.05 -15.07 -7.38
C ASP A 7 -9.98 -16.46 -8.02
N ASP A 8 -8.94 -16.71 -8.81
CA ASP A 8 -8.83 -17.93 -9.62
C ASP A 8 -8.12 -19.06 -8.86
N ILE A 9 -7.64 -18.80 -7.63
CA ILE A 9 -6.89 -19.79 -6.85
C ILE A 9 -7.38 -19.88 -5.40
N THR A 10 -7.07 -21.02 -4.77
CA THR A 10 -7.13 -21.19 -3.32
C THR A 10 -5.87 -21.88 -2.80
N ILE A 11 -5.48 -21.54 -1.58
CA ILE A 11 -4.35 -22.18 -0.88
C ILE A 11 -4.80 -23.56 -0.43
N ILE A 12 -3.93 -24.56 -0.57
CA ILE A 12 -4.15 -25.91 -0.10
C ILE A 12 -3.50 -26.06 1.28
N PRO A 13 -4.20 -26.60 2.29
CA PRO A 13 -3.57 -26.89 3.57
C PRO A 13 -2.50 -27.99 3.40
N GLU A 14 -1.49 -27.98 4.25
CA GLU A 14 -0.49 -29.04 4.28
C GLU A 14 -1.12 -30.38 4.68
N VAL A 15 -0.53 -31.49 4.24
CA VAL A 15 -1.01 -32.84 4.54
C VAL A 15 -1.02 -33.11 6.03
N ILE A 16 0.03 -32.65 6.73
CA ILE A 16 0.17 -32.76 8.19
C ILE A 16 0.80 -31.46 8.69
N THR A 17 0.31 -30.93 9.81
CA THR A 17 0.92 -29.77 10.47
C THR A 17 1.32 -30.14 11.91
N ASP A 18 2.50 -29.70 12.33
CA ASP A 18 2.98 -29.81 13.70
C ASP A 18 2.57 -28.63 14.58
N ILE A 19 1.93 -27.63 13.99
CA ILE A 19 1.48 -26.41 14.68
C ILE A 19 0.17 -26.71 15.42
N ARG A 20 0.23 -26.71 16.75
CA ARG A 20 -0.90 -27.01 17.63
C ARG A 20 -1.83 -25.82 17.83
N SER A 21 -1.25 -24.62 17.76
CA SER A 21 -1.99 -23.36 17.93
C SER A 21 -1.47 -22.32 16.95
N ARG A 22 -2.38 -21.55 16.32
CA ARG A 22 -2.00 -20.43 15.46
C ARG A 22 -1.16 -19.36 16.18
N SER A 23 -1.13 -19.34 17.52
CA SER A 23 -0.27 -18.46 18.31
C SER A 23 1.23 -18.79 18.19
N GLU A 24 1.58 -19.95 17.68
CA GLU A 24 2.96 -20.34 17.39
C GLU A 24 3.51 -19.69 16.11
N CYS A 25 2.61 -19.15 15.26
CA CYS A 25 2.98 -18.51 14.02
C CYS A 25 3.30 -17.02 14.23
N ASN A 26 4.43 -16.56 13.69
CA ASN A 26 4.83 -15.16 13.71
C ASN A 26 4.46 -14.48 12.37
N PRO A 27 3.38 -13.68 12.31
CA PRO A 27 2.95 -12.99 11.08
C PRO A 27 3.66 -11.66 10.85
N TYR A 28 4.69 -11.35 11.63
CA TYR A 28 5.41 -10.08 11.57
C TYR A 28 6.78 -10.25 10.92
N ASP A 29 7.24 -9.18 10.28
CA ASP A 29 8.60 -9.08 9.79
C ASP A 29 9.62 -8.83 10.92
N GLU A 30 10.88 -8.68 10.54
CA GLU A 30 12.03 -8.48 11.47
C GLU A 30 11.86 -7.24 12.37
N ASP A 31 11.18 -6.20 11.88
CA ASP A 31 10.94 -4.96 12.63
C ASP A 31 9.63 -5.02 13.46
N GLY A 32 8.92 -6.14 13.45
CA GLY A 32 7.68 -6.36 14.21
C GLY A 32 6.43 -5.77 13.55
N TYR A 33 6.46 -5.48 12.25
CA TYR A 33 5.32 -5.03 11.47
C TYR A 33 4.67 -6.19 10.71
N LEU A 34 3.36 -6.05 10.44
CA LEU A 34 2.72 -6.90 9.44
C LEU A 34 3.38 -6.65 8.06
N PRO A 35 3.44 -7.66 7.18
CA PRO A 35 4.02 -7.52 5.84
C PRO A 35 3.13 -6.66 4.91
N ILE A 36 2.75 -5.48 5.39
CA ILE A 36 1.73 -4.63 4.77
C ILE A 36 2.17 -3.18 4.75
N PHE A 37 2.01 -2.54 3.58
CA PHE A 37 2.15 -1.10 3.39
C PHE A 37 0.79 -0.45 3.13
N ALA A 38 0.52 0.69 3.75
CA ALA A 38 -0.52 1.60 3.30
C ALA A 38 0.00 2.37 2.07
N SER A 39 -0.80 2.37 1.00
CA SER A 39 -0.37 2.95 -0.29
C SER A 39 -0.17 4.46 -0.22
N SER A 40 0.72 4.98 -1.09
CA SER A 40 1.05 6.40 -1.23
C SER A 40 -0.09 7.23 -1.84
N MET A 41 -1.30 7.06 -1.34
CA MET A 41 -2.49 7.77 -1.81
C MET A 41 -2.93 8.79 -0.78
N SER A 42 -3.06 10.07 -1.15
CA SER A 42 -3.50 11.15 -0.24
C SER A 42 -4.94 10.97 0.29
N SER A 43 -5.68 10.01 -0.24
CA SER A 43 -6.95 9.55 0.31
C SER A 43 -6.82 8.37 1.29
N VAL A 44 -5.62 7.88 1.55
CA VAL A 44 -5.35 6.72 2.41
C VAL A 44 -4.36 7.07 3.51
N SER A 45 -3.15 7.48 3.14
CA SER A 45 -2.04 7.78 4.05
C SER A 45 -1.70 9.27 4.05
N SER A 46 -1.23 9.75 5.19
CA SER A 46 -0.80 11.13 5.41
C SER A 46 0.27 11.17 6.50
N ILE A 47 0.97 12.30 6.63
CA ILE A 47 1.89 12.53 7.76
C ILE A 47 1.14 12.42 9.08
N GLU A 48 -0.08 12.96 9.15
CA GLU A 48 -0.90 13.05 10.36
C GLU A 48 -1.42 11.70 10.85
N ASN A 49 -1.75 10.78 9.92
CA ASN A 49 -2.28 9.46 10.28
C ASN A 49 -1.22 8.34 10.27
N SER A 50 0.01 8.62 9.91
CA SER A 50 1.08 7.62 9.87
C SER A 50 1.32 6.94 11.22
N GLY A 51 1.17 7.70 12.32
CA GLY A 51 1.25 7.16 13.67
C GLY A 51 0.15 6.15 13.99
N ASP A 52 -1.07 6.34 13.46
CA ASP A 52 -2.18 5.39 13.65
C ASP A 52 -1.91 4.06 12.92
N PHE A 53 -1.36 4.14 11.70
CA PHE A 53 -0.90 2.96 10.96
C PHE A 53 0.22 2.23 11.71
N ASN A 54 1.24 2.95 12.18
CA ASN A 54 2.35 2.35 12.94
C ASN A 54 1.85 1.68 14.22
N ALA A 55 0.90 2.28 14.94
CA ALA A 55 0.27 1.67 16.11
C ALA A 55 -0.49 0.37 15.76
N ALA A 56 -1.00 0.25 14.54
CA ALA A 56 -1.59 -0.96 14.00
C ALA A 56 -0.55 -1.93 13.39
N ARG A 57 0.74 -1.66 13.56
CA ARG A 57 1.86 -2.41 12.96
C ARG A 57 1.82 -2.50 11.44
N ILE A 58 1.41 -1.41 10.80
CA ILE A 58 1.35 -1.26 9.34
C ILE A 58 2.25 -0.07 8.96
N ARG A 59 3.17 -0.28 8.01
CA ARG A 59 4.00 0.82 7.50
C ARG A 59 3.23 1.65 6.50
N THR A 60 3.56 2.94 6.44
CA THR A 60 2.97 3.87 5.46
C THR A 60 3.97 4.24 4.37
N VAL A 61 3.41 4.55 3.21
CA VAL A 61 4.13 5.26 2.15
C VAL A 61 3.51 6.65 2.05
N ILE A 62 4.20 7.69 2.52
CA ILE A 62 3.71 9.07 2.54
C ILE A 62 3.59 9.60 1.11
N PRO A 63 2.44 10.13 0.70
CA PRO A 63 2.20 10.57 -0.67
C PRO A 63 2.89 11.90 -1.00
N ARG A 64 2.98 12.22 -2.28
CA ARG A 64 3.55 13.46 -2.82
C ARG A 64 2.66 14.70 -2.64
N SER A 65 1.60 14.60 -1.85
CA SER A 65 0.66 15.69 -1.54
C SER A 65 1.20 16.75 -0.57
N TYR A 66 2.43 16.58 -0.10
CA TYR A 66 3.14 17.52 0.77
C TYR A 66 4.28 18.20 0.03
N SER A 67 4.74 19.35 0.52
CA SER A 67 5.93 20.01 0.00
C SER A 67 7.17 19.12 0.12
N ILE A 68 8.19 19.36 -0.70
CA ILE A 68 9.45 18.61 -0.60
C ILE A 68 10.08 18.79 0.79
N SER A 69 10.01 20.00 1.36
CA SER A 69 10.54 20.30 2.71
C SER A 69 9.84 19.48 3.80
N ASP A 70 8.51 19.37 3.77
CA ASP A 70 7.75 18.59 4.75
C ASP A 70 8.05 17.10 4.62
N ARG A 71 8.16 16.61 3.39
CA ARG A 71 8.52 15.20 3.11
C ARG A 71 9.94 14.87 3.56
N LEU A 72 10.91 15.74 3.34
CA LEU A 72 12.28 15.55 3.83
C LEU A 72 12.36 15.63 5.36
N LYS A 73 11.60 16.56 5.98
CA LYS A 73 11.49 16.63 7.44
C LYS A 73 10.92 15.33 8.00
N TYR A 74 9.81 14.85 7.43
CA TYR A 74 9.21 13.58 7.86
C TYR A 74 10.19 12.41 7.67
N LEU A 75 10.87 12.32 6.52
CA LEU A 75 11.86 11.29 6.23
C LEU A 75 13.00 11.27 7.25
N LYS A 76 13.43 12.45 7.71
CA LYS A 76 14.47 12.60 8.74
C LYS A 76 14.01 12.12 10.11
N GLU A 77 12.77 12.42 10.47
CA GLU A 77 12.24 12.22 11.84
C GLU A 77 11.59 10.82 12.03
N ASN A 78 11.27 10.11 10.94
CA ASN A 78 10.51 8.87 10.99
C ASN A 78 11.23 7.72 10.29
N GLU A 79 11.63 6.73 11.07
CA GLU A 79 12.19 5.47 10.58
C GLU A 79 11.08 4.47 10.26
N GLY A 80 11.33 3.58 9.29
CA GLY A 80 10.43 2.48 8.93
C GLY A 80 9.36 2.81 7.89
N ASN A 81 8.89 4.06 7.78
CA ASN A 81 7.95 4.48 6.76
C ASN A 81 8.67 4.97 5.49
N PHE A 82 8.02 4.83 4.34
CA PHE A 82 8.53 5.34 3.07
C PHE A 82 7.96 6.73 2.78
N VAL A 83 8.71 7.54 2.05
CA VAL A 83 8.27 8.85 1.57
C VAL A 83 8.35 8.90 0.05
N SER A 84 7.25 9.29 -0.61
CA SER A 84 7.16 9.29 -2.06
C SER A 84 7.78 10.53 -2.70
N PHE A 85 8.51 10.30 -3.78
CA PHE A 85 9.07 11.32 -4.68
C PHE A 85 8.74 10.97 -6.13
N SER A 86 8.64 11.98 -7.00
CA SER A 86 8.66 11.76 -8.44
C SER A 86 10.08 11.40 -8.90
N LEU A 87 10.24 10.89 -10.12
CA LEU A 87 11.56 10.58 -10.67
C LEU A 87 12.47 11.81 -10.69
N ASN A 88 11.95 12.95 -11.16
CA ASN A 88 12.73 14.20 -11.23
C ASN A 88 13.11 14.74 -9.83
N GLU A 89 12.20 14.60 -8.85
CA GLU A 89 12.51 14.98 -7.45
C GLU A 89 13.59 14.07 -6.87
N ALA A 90 13.50 12.77 -7.11
CA ALA A 90 14.48 11.80 -6.64
C ALA A 90 15.85 12.04 -7.27
N GLU A 91 15.94 12.29 -8.59
CA GLU A 91 17.17 12.65 -9.27
C GLU A 91 17.77 13.92 -8.67
N LYS A 92 16.99 15.00 -8.59
CA LYS A 92 17.45 16.28 -8.05
C LYS A 92 17.96 16.18 -6.61
N LEU A 93 17.28 15.43 -5.74
CA LEU A 93 17.61 15.35 -4.32
C LEU A 93 18.73 14.36 -4.02
N PHE A 94 18.69 13.17 -4.62
CA PHE A 94 19.55 12.05 -4.24
C PHE A 94 20.65 11.75 -5.27
N VAL A 95 20.71 12.50 -6.39
CA VAL A 95 21.81 12.46 -7.37
C VAL A 95 22.47 13.82 -7.47
N ASP A 96 21.75 14.86 -7.95
CA ASP A 96 22.36 16.16 -8.23
C ASP A 96 22.79 16.90 -6.95
N ARG A 97 22.04 16.77 -5.87
CA ARG A 97 22.26 17.45 -4.57
C ARG A 97 22.40 16.44 -3.43
N TYR A 98 22.96 15.27 -3.69
CA TYR A 98 22.99 14.17 -2.72
C TYR A 98 23.73 14.52 -1.42
N GLU A 99 24.87 15.25 -1.50
CA GLU A 99 25.65 15.65 -0.31
C GLU A 99 24.83 16.58 0.60
N GLU A 100 24.19 17.60 0.01
CA GLU A 100 23.33 18.53 0.74
C GLU A 100 22.14 17.83 1.36
N THR A 101 21.49 16.94 0.59
CA THR A 101 20.32 16.20 1.04
C THR A 101 20.69 15.23 2.18
N LEU A 102 21.76 14.44 2.02
CA LEU A 102 22.24 13.56 3.08
C LEU A 102 22.74 14.34 4.29
N GLY A 103 23.43 15.47 4.08
CA GLY A 103 23.86 16.37 5.13
C GLY A 103 22.67 16.87 5.97
N TYR A 104 21.57 17.24 5.33
CA TYR A 104 20.32 17.61 6.03
C TYR A 104 19.71 16.44 6.78
N LEU A 105 19.59 15.27 6.15
CA LEU A 105 18.95 14.08 6.72
C LEU A 105 19.74 13.53 7.92
N CYS A 106 21.08 13.52 7.82
CA CYS A 106 21.97 13.00 8.86
C CYS A 106 22.31 14.02 9.95
N ASN A 107 21.95 15.30 9.77
CA ASN A 107 22.22 16.35 10.76
C ASN A 107 21.21 16.29 11.92
N ASP A 108 21.38 15.31 12.78
CA ASP A 108 20.58 15.10 13.98
C ASP A 108 21.46 15.19 15.25
N LYS A 109 20.85 15.55 16.39
CA LYS A 109 21.55 15.63 17.70
C LYS A 109 21.82 14.25 18.34
N THR A 110 21.56 13.18 17.60
CA THR A 110 21.79 11.80 18.04
C THR A 110 23.29 11.43 17.99
N ASN A 111 23.66 10.39 18.72
CA ASN A 111 25.05 9.90 18.80
C ASN A 111 25.61 9.51 17.44
N GLU A 112 26.92 9.60 17.26
CA GLU A 112 27.65 9.30 16.01
C GLU A 112 27.37 7.87 15.48
N GLU A 113 27.12 6.92 16.38
CA GLU A 113 26.84 5.53 16.06
C GLU A 113 25.45 5.33 15.45
N ASP A 114 24.43 6.03 15.96
CA ASP A 114 23.07 6.04 15.41
C ASP A 114 23.01 6.67 14.03
N LYS A 115 23.81 7.73 13.81
CA LYS A 115 23.94 8.37 12.48
C LYS A 115 24.52 7.44 11.41
N LYS A 116 25.40 6.53 11.79
CA LYS A 116 26.10 5.63 10.87
C LYS A 116 25.16 4.55 10.30
N ASN A 117 24.19 4.10 11.11
CA ASN A 117 23.28 3.00 10.77
C ASN A 117 21.91 3.47 10.27
N LYS A 118 21.61 4.79 10.33
CA LYS A 118 20.31 5.34 9.94
C LYS A 118 20.07 5.19 8.45
N GLN A 119 18.94 4.59 8.09
CA GLN A 119 18.46 4.40 6.72
C GLN A 119 17.25 5.30 6.44
N PHE A 120 17.20 5.88 5.25
CA PHE A 120 16.10 6.71 4.78
C PHE A 120 15.35 5.98 3.66
N ARG A 121 14.06 5.78 3.86
CA ARG A 121 13.21 4.95 2.99
C ARG A 121 12.44 5.82 2.00
N ILE A 122 12.81 5.79 0.74
CA ILE A 122 12.15 6.55 -0.32
C ILE A 122 11.34 5.66 -1.26
N CYS A 123 10.20 6.17 -1.71
CA CYS A 123 9.41 5.54 -2.77
C CYS A 123 9.45 6.42 -4.02
N ILE A 124 10.08 5.96 -5.09
CA ILE A 124 9.98 6.64 -6.39
C ILE A 124 8.66 6.18 -7.02
N ASP A 125 7.65 7.04 -6.89
CA ASP A 125 6.25 6.69 -7.21
C ASP A 125 5.89 7.04 -8.65
N LEU A 126 5.75 6.01 -9.48
CA LEU A 126 5.52 6.09 -10.92
C LEU A 126 4.37 5.15 -11.35
N ALA A 127 3.64 5.55 -12.40
CA ALA A 127 2.65 4.67 -13.03
C ALA A 127 3.31 3.60 -13.94
N ASN A 128 4.47 3.92 -14.54
CA ASN A 128 5.21 3.05 -15.44
C ASN A 128 6.65 2.83 -14.92
N GLY A 129 6.87 1.71 -14.26
CA GLY A 129 8.18 1.29 -13.76
C GLY A 129 9.11 0.70 -14.82
N HIS A 130 8.70 0.62 -16.09
CA HIS A 130 9.53 0.03 -17.17
C HIS A 130 10.45 1.05 -17.85
N MET A 131 10.56 2.28 -17.35
CA MET A 131 11.39 3.32 -17.94
C MET A 131 12.89 3.07 -17.69
N SER A 132 13.71 3.14 -18.74
CA SER A 132 15.18 3.02 -18.63
C SER A 132 15.78 4.12 -17.75
N SER A 133 15.24 5.34 -17.81
CA SER A 133 15.66 6.45 -16.96
C SER A 133 15.49 6.17 -15.47
N LEU A 134 14.43 5.43 -15.07
CA LEU A 134 14.25 5.02 -13.69
C LEU A 134 15.38 4.11 -13.20
N ILE A 135 15.72 3.08 -13.99
CA ILE A 135 16.83 2.17 -13.68
C ILE A 135 18.15 2.94 -13.54
N THR A 136 18.41 3.84 -14.49
CA THR A 136 19.64 4.67 -14.47
C THR A 136 19.72 5.56 -13.23
N ILE A 137 18.61 6.21 -12.87
CA ILE A 137 18.57 7.10 -11.69
C ILE A 137 18.69 6.29 -10.40
N CYS A 138 17.99 5.16 -10.27
CA CYS A 138 18.12 4.29 -9.10
C CYS A 138 19.54 3.78 -8.90
N LYS A 139 20.20 3.36 -9.99
CA LYS A 139 21.61 2.95 -9.97
C LYS A 139 22.51 4.08 -9.43
N LYS A 140 22.36 5.29 -9.95
CA LYS A 140 23.13 6.47 -9.48
C LYS A 140 22.85 6.77 -8.00
N ILE A 141 21.59 6.68 -7.56
CA ILE A 141 21.25 6.89 -6.14
C ILE A 141 21.98 5.87 -5.28
N LYS A 142 22.00 4.60 -5.65
CA LYS A 142 22.71 3.54 -4.90
C LYS A 142 24.22 3.73 -4.92
N GLU A 143 24.79 4.10 -6.05
CA GLU A 143 26.23 4.39 -6.17
C GLU A 143 26.68 5.55 -5.29
N LEU A 144 25.89 6.63 -5.18
CA LEU A 144 26.23 7.83 -4.42
C LEU A 144 25.91 7.71 -2.92
N ASN A 145 24.82 7.04 -2.57
CA ASN A 145 24.27 7.05 -1.21
C ASN A 145 24.43 5.70 -0.49
N GLY A 146 24.81 4.65 -1.19
CA GLY A 146 24.96 3.30 -0.62
C GLY A 146 23.67 2.79 0.05
N ASP A 147 23.83 2.09 1.17
CA ASP A 147 22.74 1.51 1.95
C ASP A 147 21.97 2.53 2.80
N LYS A 148 22.41 3.80 2.82
CA LYS A 148 21.68 4.86 3.55
C LYS A 148 20.33 5.16 2.92
N ILE A 149 20.19 4.96 1.60
CA ILE A 149 18.92 5.16 0.90
C ILE A 149 18.34 3.80 0.51
N VAL A 150 17.21 3.46 1.13
CA VAL A 150 16.40 2.29 0.78
C VAL A 150 15.37 2.72 -0.26
N ILE A 151 15.38 2.07 -1.42
CA ILE A 151 14.54 2.44 -2.57
C ILE A 151 13.39 1.45 -2.74
N MET A 152 12.17 1.96 -2.70
CA MET A 152 10.98 1.29 -3.22
C MET A 152 10.60 1.96 -4.53
N THR A 153 10.32 1.21 -5.60
CA THR A 153 9.83 1.78 -6.85
C THR A 153 9.02 0.77 -7.66
N GLY A 154 8.46 1.18 -8.77
CA GLY A 154 7.54 0.46 -9.64
C GLY A 154 6.50 1.45 -10.17
N ASN A 155 5.39 0.97 -10.78
CA ASN A 155 4.90 -0.41 -10.79
C ASN A 155 5.38 -1.14 -12.05
N ILE A 156 5.68 -2.42 -11.90
CA ILE A 156 6.01 -3.28 -13.03
C ILE A 156 4.90 -4.33 -13.28
N ALA A 157 4.70 -4.69 -14.54
CA ALA A 157 3.78 -5.74 -14.97
C ALA A 157 4.40 -6.72 -15.99
N ASN A 158 5.72 -6.67 -16.17
CA ASN A 158 6.49 -7.65 -16.91
C ASN A 158 7.46 -8.34 -15.96
N PRO A 159 7.37 -9.67 -15.77
CA PRO A 159 8.20 -10.35 -14.76
C PRO A 159 9.71 -10.22 -15.04
N LYS A 160 10.13 -10.13 -16.29
CA LYS A 160 11.54 -9.99 -16.66
C LYS A 160 12.18 -8.68 -16.18
N THR A 161 11.37 -7.65 -15.92
CA THR A 161 11.86 -6.36 -15.39
C THR A 161 12.43 -6.49 -13.99
N TYR A 162 12.01 -7.49 -13.20
CA TYR A 162 12.52 -7.75 -11.87
C TYR A 162 14.06 -7.87 -11.84
N LYS A 163 14.64 -8.59 -12.79
CA LYS A 163 16.10 -8.77 -12.89
C LYS A 163 16.84 -7.43 -12.99
N ASN A 164 16.34 -6.52 -13.82
CA ASN A 164 16.96 -5.19 -13.97
C ASN A 164 16.91 -4.38 -12.67
N TYR A 165 15.85 -4.54 -11.87
CA TYR A 165 15.69 -3.89 -10.58
C TYR A 165 16.67 -4.43 -9.54
N ASP A 166 16.79 -5.76 -9.46
CA ASP A 166 17.69 -6.43 -8.54
C ASP A 166 19.18 -6.11 -8.85
N GLU A 167 19.55 -6.11 -10.14
CA GLU A 167 20.91 -5.80 -10.63
C GLU A 167 21.40 -4.40 -10.25
N VAL A 168 20.51 -3.42 -10.12
CA VAL A 168 20.89 -2.04 -9.74
C VAL A 168 20.71 -1.75 -8.25
N GLY A 169 20.35 -2.77 -7.46
CA GLY A 169 20.26 -2.67 -6.00
C GLY A 169 18.97 -1.99 -5.49
N ILE A 170 17.88 -2.03 -6.24
CA ILE A 170 16.57 -1.59 -5.74
C ILE A 170 16.13 -2.55 -4.64
N ASP A 171 15.68 -2.01 -3.50
CA ASP A 171 15.36 -2.80 -2.32
C ASP A 171 13.94 -3.39 -2.37
N TYR A 172 12.97 -2.65 -2.94
CA TYR A 172 11.57 -3.05 -3.02
C TYR A 172 10.99 -2.75 -4.40
N VAL A 173 10.40 -3.73 -5.05
CA VAL A 173 9.69 -3.57 -6.32
C VAL A 173 8.18 -3.66 -6.14
N ARG A 174 7.44 -2.62 -6.54
CA ARG A 174 5.98 -2.63 -6.58
C ARG A 174 5.52 -3.34 -7.85
N VAL A 175 4.71 -4.37 -7.66
CA VAL A 175 4.28 -5.28 -8.73
C VAL A 175 2.79 -5.14 -8.97
N SER A 176 2.40 -5.03 -10.23
CA SER A 176 1.06 -4.91 -10.79
C SER A 176 0.74 -3.52 -11.35
N ILE A 177 0.12 -3.51 -12.51
CA ILE A 177 -0.41 -2.32 -13.19
C ILE A 177 -1.91 -2.56 -13.48
N GLY A 178 -2.74 -1.55 -13.20
CA GLY A 178 -4.14 -1.57 -13.59
C GLY A 178 -5.09 -2.34 -12.67
N THR A 179 -4.63 -2.88 -11.54
CA THR A 179 -5.44 -3.68 -10.60
C THR A 179 -6.06 -2.87 -9.46
N GLY A 180 -5.62 -1.63 -9.25
CA GLY A 180 -6.12 -0.77 -8.17
C GLY A 180 -7.60 -0.45 -8.30
N ALA A 181 -8.35 -0.41 -7.19
CA ALA A 181 -9.80 -0.18 -7.17
C ALA A 181 -10.26 1.18 -7.75
N ALA A 182 -9.36 2.15 -7.85
CA ALA A 182 -9.60 3.45 -8.48
C ALA A 182 -8.80 3.64 -9.80
N CYS A 183 -8.14 2.58 -10.30
CA CYS A 183 -7.33 2.63 -11.51
C CYS A 183 -8.16 2.31 -12.76
N LEU A 184 -7.90 3.03 -13.84
CA LEU A 184 -8.54 2.84 -15.15
C LEU A 184 -7.56 2.35 -16.22
N THR A 185 -6.29 2.13 -15.89
CA THR A 185 -5.27 1.78 -16.86
C THR A 185 -5.60 0.47 -17.58
N SER A 186 -6.00 -0.58 -16.85
CA SER A 186 -6.36 -1.85 -17.49
C SER A 186 -7.56 -1.75 -18.41
N SER A 187 -8.58 -0.98 -18.04
CA SER A 187 -9.82 -0.83 -18.84
C SER A 187 -9.66 0.10 -20.03
N ASN A 188 -8.84 1.15 -19.90
CA ASN A 188 -8.75 2.21 -20.91
C ASN A 188 -7.49 2.10 -21.79
N VAL A 189 -6.41 1.49 -21.27
CA VAL A 189 -5.11 1.40 -21.96
C VAL A 189 -4.78 -0.04 -22.37
N ALA A 190 -5.52 -1.04 -21.85
CA ALA A 190 -5.31 -2.46 -22.07
C ALA A 190 -3.91 -2.97 -21.61
N ILE A 191 -3.27 -2.26 -20.68
CA ILE A 191 -2.01 -2.69 -20.05
C ILE A 191 -2.34 -3.33 -18.71
N HIS A 192 -2.11 -4.65 -18.63
CA HIS A 192 -2.39 -5.43 -17.43
C HIS A 192 -1.68 -6.79 -17.52
N TYR A 193 -1.39 -7.39 -16.37
CA TYR A 193 -1.00 -8.79 -16.23
C TYR A 193 -1.75 -9.38 -15.03
N PRO A 194 -2.38 -10.57 -15.14
CA PRO A 194 -3.07 -11.22 -14.02
C PRO A 194 -2.14 -11.39 -12.82
N VAL A 195 -2.53 -10.78 -11.70
CA VAL A 195 -1.60 -10.44 -10.62
C VAL A 195 -0.97 -11.65 -9.93
N PHE A 196 -1.73 -12.74 -9.75
CA PHE A 196 -1.18 -13.93 -9.09
C PHE A 196 -0.13 -14.63 -9.96
N SER A 197 -0.38 -14.77 -11.27
CA SER A 197 0.61 -15.30 -12.21
C SER A 197 1.84 -14.41 -12.32
N LEU A 198 1.65 -13.08 -12.32
CA LEU A 198 2.76 -12.14 -12.34
C LEU A 198 3.67 -12.28 -11.11
N LEU A 199 3.09 -12.38 -9.92
CA LEU A 199 3.83 -12.57 -8.68
C LEU A 199 4.60 -13.89 -8.68
N LYS A 200 3.96 -14.97 -9.13
CA LYS A 200 4.60 -16.29 -9.25
C LYS A 200 5.81 -16.25 -10.16
N GLU A 201 5.67 -15.70 -11.37
CA GLU A 201 6.77 -15.61 -12.34
C GLU A 201 7.92 -14.72 -11.83
N ILE A 202 7.62 -13.60 -11.16
CA ILE A 202 8.64 -12.76 -10.52
C ILE A 202 9.36 -13.50 -9.40
N TYR A 203 8.62 -14.23 -8.57
CA TYR A 203 9.20 -15.05 -7.49
C TYR A 203 10.12 -16.14 -8.05
N GLU A 204 9.72 -16.84 -9.12
CA GLU A 204 10.55 -17.83 -9.79
C GLU A 204 11.85 -17.22 -10.35
N ILE A 205 11.78 -16.02 -10.94
CA ILE A 205 12.97 -15.27 -11.37
C ILE A 205 13.83 -14.91 -10.16
N LYS A 206 13.25 -14.37 -9.08
CA LYS A 206 13.95 -14.03 -7.85
C LYS A 206 14.74 -15.24 -7.32
N GLN A 207 14.09 -16.40 -7.23
CA GLN A 207 14.74 -17.63 -6.78
C GLN A 207 15.89 -18.05 -7.72
N SER A 208 15.67 -17.99 -9.04
CA SER A 208 16.66 -18.42 -10.04
C SER A 208 17.95 -17.62 -10.05
N ILE A 209 17.89 -16.32 -9.64
CA ILE A 209 19.06 -15.42 -9.58
C ILE A 209 19.54 -15.15 -8.16
N ASN A 210 18.92 -15.77 -7.15
CA ASN A 210 19.12 -15.44 -5.73
C ASN A 210 18.94 -13.93 -5.45
N GLY A 211 17.89 -13.35 -6.05
CA GLY A 211 17.59 -11.92 -6.01
C GLY A 211 17.22 -11.42 -4.63
N LYS A 212 17.69 -10.22 -4.29
CA LYS A 212 17.49 -9.59 -2.97
C LYS A 212 16.35 -8.59 -2.94
N CYS A 213 15.95 -8.04 -4.11
CA CYS A 213 14.87 -7.08 -4.21
C CYS A 213 13.56 -7.69 -3.67
N LYS A 214 12.94 -7.05 -2.67
CA LYS A 214 11.71 -7.50 -2.04
C LYS A 214 10.51 -7.19 -2.94
N ILE A 215 9.61 -8.17 -3.10
CA ILE A 215 8.42 -8.09 -3.95
C ILE A 215 7.27 -7.50 -3.13
N VAL A 216 6.70 -6.39 -3.60
CA VAL A 216 5.51 -5.75 -3.01
C VAL A 216 4.32 -5.92 -3.96
N ALA A 217 3.35 -6.74 -3.60
CA ALA A 217 2.11 -6.92 -4.36
C ALA A 217 1.22 -5.68 -4.20
N ASP A 218 1.17 -4.82 -5.22
CA ASP A 218 0.50 -3.52 -5.16
C ASP A 218 -0.76 -3.48 -6.02
N GLY A 219 -1.91 -3.66 -5.38
CA GLY A 219 -3.22 -3.64 -6.01
C GLY A 219 -3.89 -4.99 -6.13
N GLY A 220 -5.20 -4.96 -6.45
CA GLY A 220 -6.02 -6.16 -6.53
C GLY A 220 -6.46 -6.74 -5.18
N ILE A 221 -5.97 -6.21 -4.07
CA ILE A 221 -6.31 -6.66 -2.71
C ILE A 221 -7.68 -6.10 -2.31
N ARG A 222 -8.67 -6.96 -2.12
CA ARG A 222 -10.06 -6.62 -1.80
C ARG A 222 -10.52 -7.15 -0.45
N GLY A 223 -9.73 -8.00 0.19
CA GLY A 223 -10.01 -8.58 1.50
C GLY A 223 -8.83 -9.37 2.04
N TYR A 224 -8.97 -9.87 3.23
CA TYR A 224 -7.95 -10.64 3.94
C TYR A 224 -7.42 -11.82 3.12
N ARG A 225 -8.31 -12.59 2.47
CA ARG A 225 -7.94 -13.75 1.65
C ARG A 225 -6.95 -13.42 0.52
N ASP A 226 -7.05 -12.20 -0.05
CA ASP A 226 -6.18 -11.79 -1.15
C ASP A 226 -4.76 -11.48 -0.64
N ILE A 227 -4.64 -11.03 0.62
CA ILE A 227 -3.36 -10.83 1.30
C ILE A 227 -2.64 -12.17 1.47
N GLN A 228 -3.31 -13.17 2.03
CA GLN A 228 -2.73 -14.51 2.23
C GLN A 228 -2.26 -15.11 0.90
N LYS A 229 -3.06 -14.97 -0.17
CA LYS A 229 -2.69 -15.46 -1.51
C LYS A 229 -1.51 -14.71 -2.10
N ALA A 230 -1.44 -13.39 -1.92
CA ALA A 230 -0.32 -12.60 -2.41
C ALA A 230 0.99 -12.96 -1.70
N LEU A 231 0.95 -13.17 -0.38
CA LEU A 231 2.13 -13.45 0.46
C LEU A 231 2.79 -14.80 0.17
N ILE A 232 2.16 -15.70 -0.59
CA ILE A 232 2.82 -16.91 -1.08
C ILE A 232 4.03 -16.57 -1.96
N TYR A 233 3.95 -15.48 -2.74
CA TYR A 233 4.99 -15.08 -3.69
C TYR A 233 5.53 -13.67 -3.47
N ALA A 234 4.81 -12.82 -2.73
CA ALA A 234 5.24 -11.47 -2.40
C ALA A 234 5.81 -11.39 -0.98
N ASP A 235 6.82 -10.54 -0.77
CA ASP A 235 7.36 -10.28 0.57
C ASP A 235 6.43 -9.38 1.36
N TYR A 236 5.75 -8.46 0.66
CA TYR A 236 4.81 -7.50 1.23
C TYR A 236 3.60 -7.31 0.30
N VAL A 237 2.53 -6.78 0.86
CA VAL A 237 1.39 -6.27 0.10
C VAL A 237 1.23 -4.77 0.31
N MET A 238 0.74 -4.05 -0.71
CA MET A 238 0.39 -2.63 -0.60
C MET A 238 -1.11 -2.45 -0.77
N ILE A 239 -1.74 -1.76 0.18
CA ILE A 239 -3.18 -1.66 0.30
C ILE A 239 -3.64 -0.20 0.24
N GLY A 240 -4.56 0.11 -0.69
CA GLY A 240 -5.23 1.39 -0.79
C GLY A 240 -6.70 1.34 -0.39
N GLY A 241 -7.52 0.71 -1.22
CA GLY A 241 -8.98 0.74 -1.08
C GLY A 241 -9.53 0.17 0.22
N LEU A 242 -8.93 -0.89 0.79
CA LEU A 242 -9.35 -1.38 2.10
C LEU A 242 -9.05 -0.35 3.19
N PHE A 243 -7.85 0.21 3.21
CA PHE A 243 -7.51 1.20 4.25
C PHE A 243 -8.28 2.51 4.14
N ASN A 244 -8.77 2.86 2.95
CA ASN A 244 -9.67 4.01 2.84
C ASN A 244 -11.00 3.81 3.59
N LYS A 245 -11.40 2.57 3.86
CA LYS A 245 -12.58 2.24 4.67
C LYS A 245 -12.32 2.30 6.18
N ALA A 246 -11.09 2.56 6.60
CA ALA A 246 -10.77 2.76 8.01
C ALA A 246 -11.12 4.18 8.47
N MET A 247 -11.49 4.31 9.74
CA MET A 247 -11.83 5.58 10.36
C MET A 247 -10.66 6.58 10.25
N GLU A 248 -9.43 6.10 10.42
CA GLU A 248 -8.18 6.86 10.44
C GLU A 248 -7.68 7.26 9.04
N SER A 249 -8.29 6.77 7.97
CA SER A 249 -7.91 7.07 6.59
C SER A 249 -7.89 8.57 6.32
N ALA A 250 -6.92 9.04 5.52
CA ALA A 250 -6.73 10.44 5.16
C ALA A 250 -7.79 11.00 4.19
N GLY A 251 -8.64 10.15 3.60
CA GLY A 251 -9.71 10.59 2.71
C GLY A 251 -10.67 11.55 3.40
N LYS A 252 -11.07 12.60 2.69
CA LYS A 252 -12.00 13.60 3.24
C LYS A 252 -13.29 12.95 3.72
N THR A 253 -13.69 13.28 4.95
CA THR A 253 -14.79 12.64 5.66
C THR A 253 -16.11 13.35 5.38
N THR A 254 -17.17 12.57 5.16
CA THR A 254 -18.54 13.03 5.05
C THR A 254 -19.45 12.19 5.95
N TYR A 255 -20.33 12.84 6.69
CA TYR A 255 -21.27 12.20 7.62
C TYR A 255 -22.68 12.20 7.03
N GLY A 256 -23.43 11.12 7.33
CA GLY A 256 -24.86 11.01 7.02
C GLY A 256 -25.63 10.32 8.16
N SER A 257 -26.84 10.77 8.44
CA SER A 257 -27.76 9.98 9.27
C SER A 257 -28.44 8.91 8.41
N SER A 258 -28.49 7.67 8.89
CA SER A 258 -28.80 6.51 8.08
C SER A 258 -30.28 6.21 7.84
N TYR A 259 -31.23 6.95 8.40
CA TYR A 259 -32.64 6.54 8.31
C TYR A 259 -33.61 7.68 8.05
N PHE A 260 -34.40 7.55 6.97
CA PHE A 260 -35.75 8.09 6.88
C PHE A 260 -36.76 6.95 6.92
N ASN A 261 -37.75 7.08 7.80
CA ASN A 261 -38.87 6.16 7.86
C ASN A 261 -40.06 6.77 7.11
N ILE A 262 -40.32 6.31 5.88
CA ILE A 262 -41.51 6.72 5.14
C ILE A 262 -42.44 5.52 5.09
N ARG A 263 -43.58 5.63 5.77
CA ARG A 263 -44.66 4.60 5.82
C ARG A 263 -44.17 3.20 6.24
N GLY A 264 -43.33 3.12 7.29
CA GLY A 264 -42.87 1.82 7.83
C GLY A 264 -41.78 1.13 7.01
N LYS A 265 -41.33 1.69 5.88
CA LYS A 265 -40.19 1.17 5.11
C LYS A 265 -38.95 2.00 5.38
N LYS A 266 -37.84 1.34 5.79
CA LYS A 266 -36.53 1.94 5.90
C LYS A 266 -36.01 2.18 4.49
N ILE A 267 -36.03 3.42 4.03
CA ILE A 267 -35.51 3.80 2.72
C ILE A 267 -34.12 4.37 2.91
N TYR A 268 -33.11 3.65 2.41
CA TYR A 268 -31.76 4.18 2.23
C TYR A 268 -31.77 5.16 1.08
N ARG A 269 -31.83 6.44 1.36
CA ARG A 269 -31.39 7.45 0.40
C ARG A 269 -30.04 7.95 0.85
N PRO A 270 -28.99 7.91 -0.01
CA PRO A 270 -27.83 8.74 0.20
C PRO A 270 -28.36 10.18 0.24
N ILE A 271 -28.30 10.83 1.40
CA ILE A 271 -28.75 12.20 1.55
C ILE A 271 -27.75 13.05 0.76
N LYS A 272 -28.15 13.46 -0.43
CA LYS A 272 -27.39 14.41 -1.27
C LYS A 272 -27.22 15.80 -0.63
N THR A 273 -27.74 16.06 0.56
CA THR A 273 -28.00 17.43 0.98
C THR A 273 -27.62 17.86 2.39
N ILE A 274 -26.87 17.07 3.15
CA ILE A 274 -26.18 17.65 4.30
C ILE A 274 -24.69 17.28 4.19
N PHE A 275 -24.02 17.85 3.21
CA PHE A 275 -22.59 18.01 3.24
C PHE A 275 -22.24 19.10 4.25
N THR A 276 -22.44 18.85 5.51
CA THR A 276 -21.61 19.51 6.50
C THR A 276 -20.24 18.91 6.26
N TYR A 277 -19.34 19.67 5.64
CA TYR A 277 -17.90 19.44 5.75
C TYR A 277 -17.59 19.52 7.25
N GLY A 278 -17.96 18.44 7.96
CA GLY A 278 -17.77 18.33 9.38
C GLY A 278 -16.27 18.29 9.65
N LYS A 279 -15.87 18.94 10.72
CA LYS A 279 -14.55 18.76 11.31
C LYS A 279 -14.26 17.26 11.37
N GLU A 280 -13.03 16.86 11.09
CA GLU A 280 -12.59 15.48 11.30
C GLU A 280 -12.99 15.00 12.69
N VAL A 281 -13.36 13.73 12.80
CA VAL A 281 -13.64 13.14 14.10
C VAL A 281 -12.35 13.19 14.90
N PRO A 282 -12.34 13.83 16.10
CA PRO A 282 -11.16 13.77 16.96
C PRO A 282 -10.81 12.32 17.29
N LYS A 283 -9.52 12.00 17.36
CA LYS A 283 -9.04 10.62 17.58
C LYS A 283 -9.61 9.97 18.83
N GLU A 284 -9.79 10.74 19.90
CA GLU A 284 -10.40 10.31 21.15
C GLU A 284 -11.87 9.87 21.01
N LYS A 285 -12.54 10.24 19.91
CA LYS A 285 -13.92 9.86 19.60
C LYS A 285 -14.05 8.74 18.55
N TYR A 286 -12.95 8.19 18.07
CA TYR A 286 -13.00 7.16 17.05
C TYR A 286 -13.77 5.91 17.49
N GLU A 287 -13.57 5.44 18.71
CA GLU A 287 -14.25 4.24 19.21
C GLU A 287 -15.75 4.48 19.42
N GLU A 288 -16.14 5.62 20.00
CA GLU A 288 -17.54 6.03 20.15
C GLU A 288 -18.22 6.16 18.77
N THR A 289 -17.55 6.83 17.83
CA THR A 289 -18.06 7.01 16.46
C THR A 289 -18.19 5.66 15.73
N TYR A 290 -17.23 4.78 15.92
CA TYR A 290 -17.28 3.44 15.34
C TYR A 290 -18.43 2.61 15.91
N GLN A 291 -18.71 2.72 17.22
CA GLN A 291 -19.87 2.05 17.81
C GLN A 291 -21.18 2.58 17.22
N LEU A 292 -21.32 3.90 17.01
CA LEU A 292 -22.50 4.47 16.33
C LEU A 292 -22.65 3.96 14.89
N ILE A 293 -21.55 3.72 14.18
CA ILE A 293 -21.57 3.13 12.84
C ILE A 293 -22.05 1.69 12.91
N LYS A 294 -21.54 0.89 13.83
CA LYS A 294 -21.96 -0.51 14.04
C LYS A 294 -23.44 -0.63 14.38
N ASP A 295 -23.94 0.24 15.24
CA ASP A 295 -25.34 0.29 15.63
C ASP A 295 -26.25 0.80 14.50
N GLY A 296 -25.69 1.19 13.36
CA GLY A 296 -26.45 1.75 12.26
C GLY A 296 -27.03 3.15 12.51
N LYS A 297 -26.57 3.83 13.56
CA LYS A 297 -27.03 5.19 13.94
C LYS A 297 -26.32 6.28 13.15
N LEU A 298 -25.12 5.99 12.66
CA LEU A 298 -24.28 6.90 11.88
C LEU A 298 -23.73 6.22 10.65
N THR A 299 -23.62 6.94 9.53
CA THR A 299 -22.88 6.51 8.35
C THR A 299 -21.80 7.53 8.08
N VAL A 300 -20.56 7.06 7.94
CA VAL A 300 -19.39 7.87 7.63
C VAL A 300 -18.84 7.41 6.28
N TRP A 301 -18.52 8.37 5.43
CA TRP A 301 -17.97 8.15 4.09
C TRP A 301 -16.63 8.84 3.96
N LYS A 302 -15.70 8.22 3.24
CA LYS A 302 -14.39 8.77 2.89
C LYS A 302 -14.28 8.92 1.37
N GLU A 303 -13.71 10.04 0.93
CA GLU A 303 -13.29 10.20 -0.46
C GLU A 303 -12.15 9.23 -0.77
N PHE A 304 -12.25 8.53 -1.89
CA PHE A 304 -11.24 7.61 -2.41
C PHE A 304 -10.96 7.92 -3.86
N TYR A 305 -9.71 8.21 -4.20
CA TYR A 305 -9.28 8.52 -5.56
C TYR A 305 -7.88 8.02 -5.85
N GLY A 306 -7.65 7.59 -7.10
CA GLY A 306 -6.34 7.12 -7.58
C GLY A 306 -5.35 8.27 -7.75
N GLN A 307 -4.05 7.97 -7.66
CA GLN A 307 -2.96 8.95 -7.83
C GLN A 307 -2.95 9.62 -9.21
N SER A 308 -3.39 8.94 -10.25
CA SER A 308 -3.54 9.48 -11.62
C SER A 308 -4.84 10.21 -11.85
N SER A 309 -5.68 10.42 -10.81
CA SER A 309 -6.89 11.24 -10.91
C SER A 309 -6.57 12.73 -10.98
N LYS A 310 -7.46 13.52 -11.60
CA LYS A 310 -7.32 14.99 -11.66
C LYS A 310 -7.22 15.61 -10.26
N ILE A 311 -7.92 15.06 -9.28
CA ILE A 311 -7.91 15.55 -7.88
C ILE A 311 -6.52 15.34 -7.25
N ALA A 312 -5.96 14.13 -7.34
CA ALA A 312 -4.64 13.85 -6.79
C ALA A 312 -3.56 14.73 -7.47
N GLN A 313 -3.63 14.88 -8.78
CA GLN A 313 -2.69 15.72 -9.52
C GLN A 313 -2.79 17.20 -9.13
N ALA A 314 -4.00 17.71 -8.92
CA ALA A 314 -4.22 19.07 -8.45
C ALA A 314 -3.61 19.29 -7.05
N ILE A 315 -3.80 18.34 -6.12
CA ILE A 315 -3.23 18.39 -4.78
C ILE A 315 -1.70 18.40 -4.85
N VAL A 316 -1.10 17.49 -5.62
CA VAL A 316 0.37 17.41 -5.79
C VAL A 316 0.93 18.70 -6.42
N ALA A 317 0.30 19.23 -7.45
CA ALA A 317 0.73 20.46 -8.10
C ALA A 317 0.67 21.67 -7.14
N SER A 318 -0.41 21.79 -6.37
CA SER A 318 -0.55 22.83 -5.35
C SER A 318 0.52 22.74 -4.27
N ALA A 319 0.79 21.54 -3.76
CA ALA A 319 1.79 21.31 -2.71
C ALA A 319 3.23 21.62 -3.16
N ASN A 320 3.52 21.49 -4.46
CA ASN A 320 4.87 21.64 -5.00
C ASN A 320 5.05 22.88 -5.92
N THR A 321 4.13 23.83 -5.86
CA THR A 321 4.13 25.08 -6.66
C THR A 321 4.34 24.84 -8.18
N GLN A 322 3.80 23.73 -8.68
CA GLN A 322 3.93 23.34 -10.09
C GLN A 322 2.69 23.80 -10.88
N THR A 323 2.91 24.23 -12.11
CA THR A 323 1.81 24.52 -13.03
C THR A 323 1.09 23.23 -13.40
N LEU A 324 -0.20 23.17 -13.17
CA LEU A 324 -1.05 22.02 -13.51
C LEU A 324 -1.04 21.83 -15.04
N LYS A 325 -0.36 20.82 -15.53
CA LYS A 325 -0.58 20.35 -16.90
C LYS A 325 -1.95 19.68 -16.93
N THR A 326 -2.93 20.31 -17.53
CA THR A 326 -4.29 19.76 -17.69
C THR A 326 -4.21 18.52 -18.57
N LEU A 327 -4.26 17.33 -17.96
CA LEU A 327 -4.49 16.10 -18.71
C LEU A 327 -5.95 16.13 -19.23
N LYS A 328 -6.15 15.90 -20.51
CA LYS A 328 -7.48 15.78 -21.12
C LYS A 328 -8.22 14.54 -20.59
N THR A 329 -7.49 13.46 -20.29
CA THR A 329 -8.01 12.19 -19.76
C THR A 329 -7.45 11.92 -18.36
N SER A 330 -8.24 11.21 -17.54
CA SER A 330 -7.83 10.76 -16.20
C SER A 330 -7.84 9.24 -16.17
N GLU A 331 -6.78 8.64 -15.65
CA GLU A 331 -6.70 7.20 -15.39
C GLU A 331 -7.13 6.82 -13.95
N GLY A 332 -7.74 7.74 -13.22
CA GLY A 332 -8.23 7.51 -11.86
C GLY A 332 -9.63 8.05 -11.64
N LEU A 333 -10.42 7.32 -10.85
CA LEU A 333 -11.79 7.68 -10.45
C LEU A 333 -11.82 8.27 -9.06
N LEU A 334 -12.78 9.19 -8.81
CA LEU A 334 -13.24 9.57 -7.48
C LEU A 334 -14.40 8.66 -7.07
N LYS A 335 -14.31 8.04 -5.92
CA LYS A 335 -15.35 7.23 -5.29
C LYS A 335 -15.55 7.69 -3.85
N TYR A 336 -16.69 7.35 -3.27
CA TYR A 336 -16.94 7.47 -1.84
C TYR A 336 -17.04 6.07 -1.25
N GLN A 337 -16.26 5.79 -0.20
CA GLN A 337 -16.30 4.50 0.49
C GLN A 337 -16.83 4.68 1.89
N LYS A 338 -17.69 3.75 2.31
CA LYS A 338 -18.23 3.71 3.66
C LYS A 338 -17.16 3.27 4.63
N VAL A 339 -17.05 3.95 5.76
CA VAL A 339 -16.21 3.51 6.88
C VAL A 339 -16.80 2.24 7.47
N GLU A 340 -15.97 1.20 7.62
CA GLU A 340 -16.39 -0.13 8.07
C GLU A 340 -15.69 -0.55 9.37
N TYR A 341 -14.50 -0.01 9.67
CA TYR A 341 -13.66 -0.41 10.81
C TYR A 341 -12.66 0.68 11.24
N THR A 342 -12.03 0.45 12.40
CA THR A 342 -10.79 1.13 12.80
C THR A 342 -9.57 0.33 12.33
N LEU A 343 -8.43 0.99 12.11
CA LEU A 343 -7.17 0.31 11.72
C LEU A 343 -6.78 -0.76 12.73
N LYS A 344 -6.90 -0.45 14.03
CA LYS A 344 -6.60 -1.40 15.10
C LYS A 344 -7.41 -2.69 14.94
N LYS A 345 -8.73 -2.57 14.76
CA LYS A 345 -9.62 -3.74 14.63
C LYS A 345 -9.34 -4.54 13.37
N TRP A 346 -9.05 -3.83 12.27
CA TRP A 346 -8.68 -4.47 11.02
C TRP A 346 -7.36 -5.25 11.16
N ALA A 347 -6.35 -4.67 11.79
CA ALA A 347 -5.03 -5.29 11.98
C ALA A 347 -5.10 -6.50 12.93
N GLU A 348 -5.91 -6.44 13.99
CA GLU A 348 -6.17 -7.58 14.88
C GLU A 348 -6.75 -8.76 14.08
N ASN A 349 -7.75 -8.50 13.24
CA ASN A 349 -8.36 -9.53 12.39
C ASN A 349 -7.35 -10.09 11.38
N GLU A 350 -6.57 -9.23 10.70
CA GLU A 350 -5.57 -9.68 9.75
C GLU A 350 -4.50 -10.54 10.41
N THR A 351 -3.99 -10.12 11.57
CA THR A 351 -3.03 -10.90 12.36
C THR A 351 -3.56 -12.30 12.63
N ASP A 352 -4.81 -12.41 13.03
CA ASP A 352 -5.44 -13.69 13.35
C ASP A 352 -5.68 -14.55 12.11
N TYR A 353 -6.10 -13.94 10.99
CA TYR A 353 -6.31 -14.68 9.73
C TYR A 353 -5.00 -15.13 9.10
N LEU A 354 -3.96 -14.31 9.12
CA LEU A 354 -2.65 -14.70 8.61
C LEU A 354 -2.05 -15.83 9.46
N ARG A 355 -2.10 -15.74 10.78
CA ARG A 355 -1.71 -16.85 11.68
C ARG A 355 -2.49 -18.13 11.39
N SER A 356 -3.79 -18.02 11.13
CA SER A 356 -4.59 -19.19 10.76
C SER A 356 -4.12 -19.80 9.44
N ALA A 357 -3.91 -18.99 8.40
CA ALA A 357 -3.39 -19.47 7.12
C ALA A 357 -2.02 -20.16 7.29
N MET A 358 -1.11 -19.54 8.03
CA MET A 358 0.20 -20.09 8.35
C MET A 358 0.10 -21.43 9.10
N SER A 359 -0.81 -21.56 10.06
CA SER A 359 -0.99 -22.81 10.79
C SER A 359 -1.51 -23.95 9.92
N TYR A 360 -2.41 -23.67 8.96
CA TYR A 360 -2.88 -24.67 8.00
C TYR A 360 -1.81 -25.10 7.01
N THR A 361 -0.83 -24.26 6.74
CA THR A 361 0.27 -24.54 5.79
C THR A 361 1.56 -24.94 6.49
N ASN A 362 1.51 -25.27 7.78
CA ASN A 362 2.65 -25.66 8.61
C ASN A 362 3.80 -24.65 8.61
N SER A 363 3.48 -23.35 8.52
CA SER A 363 4.44 -22.24 8.43
C SER A 363 4.48 -21.46 9.74
N LYS A 364 5.62 -21.41 10.43
CA LYS A 364 5.79 -20.64 11.67
C LYS A 364 6.23 -19.20 11.42
N THR A 365 6.87 -18.94 10.28
CA THR A 365 7.40 -17.64 9.87
C THR A 365 6.85 -17.23 8.50
N LEU A 366 6.99 -15.95 8.16
CA LEU A 366 6.62 -15.45 6.82
C LEU A 366 7.48 -16.06 5.71
N GLU A 367 8.73 -16.43 6.02
CA GLU A 367 9.61 -17.08 5.04
C GLU A 367 9.14 -18.51 4.75
N GLU A 368 8.77 -19.28 5.76
CA GLU A 368 8.19 -20.62 5.58
C GLU A 368 6.84 -20.58 4.86
N TYR A 369 6.13 -19.43 4.90
CA TYR A 369 4.86 -19.26 4.21
C TYR A 369 5.01 -19.05 2.71
N LYS A 370 6.25 -18.86 2.20
CA LYS A 370 6.51 -18.73 0.76
C LYS A 370 6.31 -20.05 0.02
N ASP A 371 5.93 -19.94 -1.24
CA ASP A 371 5.77 -21.08 -2.17
C ASP A 371 4.84 -22.19 -1.67
N ASN A 372 3.90 -21.86 -0.80
CA ASN A 372 2.88 -22.80 -0.32
C ASN A 372 1.99 -23.30 -1.46
N GLN A 373 1.49 -24.52 -1.30
CA GLN A 373 0.66 -25.18 -2.31
C GLN A 373 -0.66 -24.45 -2.53
N TRP A 374 -1.08 -24.39 -3.77
CA TRP A 374 -2.35 -23.84 -4.20
C TRP A 374 -2.94 -24.61 -5.36
N THR A 375 -4.24 -24.45 -5.60
CA THR A 375 -4.93 -25.00 -6.76
C THR A 375 -5.78 -23.95 -7.43
N GLN A 376 -5.94 -24.11 -8.75
CA GLN A 376 -6.90 -23.31 -9.50
C GLN A 376 -8.31 -23.74 -9.12
N ILE A 377 -9.19 -22.75 -8.90
CA ILE A 377 -10.61 -22.98 -8.67
C ILE A 377 -11.39 -22.58 -9.92
N THR A 378 -12.27 -23.45 -10.38
CA THR A 378 -13.29 -23.08 -11.34
C THR A 378 -14.34 -22.26 -10.58
N GLN A 379 -14.66 -21.04 -11.03
CA GLN A 379 -15.72 -20.26 -10.40
C GLN A 379 -17.03 -21.01 -10.51
N ILE A 380 -17.41 -21.68 -9.44
CA ILE A 380 -18.79 -22.13 -9.27
C ILE A 380 -19.57 -20.86 -8.90
N ARG A 381 -20.34 -20.32 -9.83
CA ARG A 381 -21.31 -19.26 -9.51
C ARG A 381 -22.37 -19.90 -8.63
N TYR A 382 -22.26 -19.67 -7.32
CA TYR A 382 -23.41 -19.88 -6.46
C TYR A 382 -24.42 -18.78 -6.83
N ASN A 383 -25.50 -19.16 -7.46
CA ASN A 383 -26.66 -18.29 -7.62
C ASN A 383 -27.26 -18.14 -6.21
N ASN A 384 -27.01 -17.03 -5.55
CA ASN A 384 -27.74 -16.61 -4.37
C ASN A 384 -29.00 -15.87 -4.78
#